data_3391448bb4dd7f8329982d0bb274022b
#
_entry.id   3391448bb4dd7f8329982d0bb274022b
#
_cell.length_a   1.000
_cell.length_b   1.000
_cell.length_c   1.000
_cell.angle_alpha   90.00
_cell.angle_beta   90.00
_cell.angle_gamma   90.00
#
_symmetry.space_group_name_H-M   'P 1'
#
loop_
_entity.id
_entity.type
_entity.pdbx_description
1 polymer ?
#
loop_
_entity_poly.entity_id
_entity_poly.type
_entity_poly.pdbx_seq_one_letter_code
_entity_poly.pdbx_strand_id
1 'polypeptide(L)'
;MESPGSVRSQFTTHTAPVIGQRQPATDAVRAQAAIRRTYSSNSMKVQKISVGPKSFTKIKLLGKGDVGKVYLVRQKETGKLYAMKVLSKAEMVKRNKIKRVLAEQEILATANFPFIVTLYHSFQSDERLYFCMDYCIGGEFFRVLQSRPGKCLPEEDAKFYAAEVTCALEYLHLSGFIYRDLKPENILLHETGHIMLTDFDLSKQSDPPGTPNVLKNSSFFFSLPSIDTRSCTAGLRTNSFVGTEEYIAPEVIKGVGHSSAVDWWTLGILIFEMLYGSTPFKGSNRNATFSNILKSDVIFLQPPTHQAVSAPCKALVRRLLTKNDKKRLGSRAGAADVKQHPWFKSLSWALLRNRTPPILPLA
;
A
#
# COMPACT_ATOMS: atom_id res chain seq x y z
N MET A 1 40.30 -29.60 -59.61
CA MET A 1 41.67 -29.09 -59.39
C MET A 1 41.60 -27.63 -58.98
N GLU A 2 41.12 -27.31 -57.82
CA GLU A 2 41.22 -25.96 -57.31
C GLU A 2 41.27 -26.04 -55.79
N SER A 3 42.25 -25.36 -55.21
CA SER A 3 42.58 -25.39 -53.79
C SER A 3 41.65 -24.48 -53.01
N PRO A 4 41.40 -24.72 -51.71
CA PRO A 4 40.49 -23.87 -50.91
C PRO A 4 41.19 -22.65 -50.36
N GLY A 5 40.53 -21.52 -50.50
CA GLY A 5 40.97 -20.16 -50.05
C GLY A 5 40.82 -20.02 -48.52
N SER A 6 41.85 -19.44 -47.96
CA SER A 6 42.02 -19.02 -46.56
C SER A 6 41.02 -17.93 -46.19
N VAL A 7 40.20 -18.18 -45.14
CA VAL A 7 39.36 -17.13 -44.52
C VAL A 7 40.15 -16.45 -43.42
N ARG A 8 40.56 -15.20 -43.66
CA ARG A 8 41.11 -14.29 -42.65
C ARG A 8 39.97 -13.81 -41.74
N SER A 9 40.09 -14.06 -40.45
CA SER A 9 39.26 -13.45 -39.40
C SER A 9 39.60 -11.96 -39.26
N GLN A 10 38.64 -11.09 -39.53
CA GLN A 10 38.71 -9.66 -39.22
C GLN A 10 38.26 -9.46 -37.75
N PHE A 11 39.21 -9.12 -36.89
CA PHE A 11 38.92 -8.59 -35.57
C PHE A 11 38.51 -7.11 -35.75
N THR A 12 37.24 -6.80 -35.60
CA THR A 12 36.73 -5.44 -35.43
C THR A 12 36.93 -5.01 -33.98
N THR A 13 37.81 -4.06 -33.76
CA THR A 13 37.99 -3.34 -32.51
C THR A 13 36.77 -2.45 -32.27
N HIS A 14 35.93 -2.82 -31.29
CA HIS A 14 34.89 -1.92 -30.82
C HIS A 14 35.52 -0.81 -29.98
N THR A 15 35.58 0.38 -30.52
CA THR A 15 35.83 1.61 -29.77
C THR A 15 34.65 1.84 -28.79
N ALA A 16 34.97 2.05 -27.50
CA ALA A 16 34.01 2.42 -26.49
C ALA A 16 33.28 3.72 -26.89
N PRO A 17 31.97 3.84 -26.63
CA PRO A 17 31.25 5.07 -26.92
C PRO A 17 31.78 6.22 -26.08
N VAL A 18 32.08 7.33 -26.71
CA VAL A 18 32.42 8.59 -26.07
C VAL A 18 31.30 9.00 -25.14
N ILE A 19 31.62 9.18 -23.86
CA ILE A 19 30.66 9.66 -22.83
C ILE A 19 30.28 11.09 -23.25
N GLY A 20 29.08 11.23 -23.81
CA GLY A 20 28.50 12.53 -24.14
C GLY A 20 28.41 13.37 -22.87
N GLN A 21 28.85 14.63 -22.96
CA GLN A 21 28.73 15.62 -21.90
C GLN A 21 27.26 15.70 -21.43
N ARG A 22 27.02 15.35 -20.18
CA ARG A 22 25.70 15.51 -19.56
C ARG A 22 25.39 17.01 -19.47
N GLN A 23 24.35 17.44 -20.16
CA GLN A 23 23.77 18.76 -19.93
C GLN A 23 23.38 18.90 -18.45
N PRO A 24 23.59 20.05 -17.83
CA PRO A 24 23.20 20.27 -16.45
C PRO A 24 21.68 20.09 -16.33
N ALA A 25 21.27 19.17 -15.43
CA ALA A 25 19.86 18.93 -15.15
C ALA A 25 19.20 20.23 -14.67
N THR A 26 18.04 20.57 -15.22
CA THR A 26 17.26 21.74 -14.80
C THR A 26 16.90 21.62 -13.32
N ASP A 27 16.69 22.76 -12.64
CA ASP A 27 16.38 22.78 -11.21
C ASP A 27 15.14 21.94 -10.85
N ALA A 28 14.20 21.80 -11.77
CA ALA A 28 13.04 20.91 -11.62
C ALA A 28 13.44 19.41 -11.55
N VAL A 29 14.40 18.97 -12.37
CA VAL A 29 14.91 17.59 -12.36
C VAL A 29 15.72 17.32 -11.09
N ARG A 30 16.47 18.33 -10.59
CA ARG A 30 17.19 18.24 -9.32
C ARG A 30 16.24 18.18 -8.13
N ALA A 31 15.16 18.97 -8.14
CA ALA A 31 14.12 18.94 -7.11
C ALA A 31 13.36 17.59 -7.09
N GLN A 32 13.02 17.04 -8.24
CA GLN A 32 12.39 15.71 -8.37
C GLN A 32 13.31 14.59 -7.86
N ALA A 33 14.61 14.65 -8.18
CA ALA A 33 15.60 13.70 -7.67
C ALA A 33 15.81 13.84 -6.16
N ALA A 34 15.73 15.06 -5.61
CA ALA A 34 15.80 15.31 -4.17
C ALA A 34 14.58 14.76 -3.45
N ILE A 35 13.37 14.95 -3.98
CA ILE A 35 12.12 14.39 -3.41
C ILE A 35 12.21 12.85 -3.38
N ARG A 36 12.61 12.21 -4.48
CA ARG A 36 12.85 10.76 -4.49
C ARG A 36 13.90 10.30 -3.47
N ARG A 37 15.01 11.05 -3.31
CA ARG A 37 16.06 10.73 -2.35
C ARG A 37 15.60 10.88 -0.90
N THR A 38 14.75 11.84 -0.59
CA THR A 38 14.20 12.04 0.77
C THR A 38 13.34 10.86 1.21
N TYR A 39 12.64 10.20 0.27
CA TYR A 39 11.85 8.99 0.54
C TYR A 39 12.64 7.68 0.37
N SER A 40 13.80 7.68 -0.33
CA SER A 40 14.58 6.47 -0.59
C SER A 40 15.92 6.38 0.15
N SER A 41 16.23 7.29 1.07
CA SER A 41 17.55 7.41 1.67
C SER A 41 17.81 6.51 2.89
N ASN A 42 17.53 5.21 2.76
CA ASN A 42 18.19 4.19 3.58
C ASN A 42 18.39 2.92 2.73
N SER A 43 19.16 3.03 1.63
CA SER A 43 19.68 1.83 0.99
C SER A 43 20.68 1.19 1.95
N MET A 44 20.23 0.25 2.77
CA MET A 44 21.15 -0.64 3.46
C MET A 44 22.02 -1.32 2.40
N LYS A 45 23.35 -1.16 2.51
CA LYS A 45 24.30 -1.98 1.77
C LYS A 45 24.02 -3.43 2.13
N VAL A 46 23.35 -4.15 1.25
CA VAL A 46 23.11 -5.58 1.42
C VAL A 46 24.49 -6.25 1.34
N GLN A 47 25.06 -6.61 2.49
CA GLN A 47 26.14 -7.60 2.50
C GLN A 47 25.55 -8.86 1.86
N LYS A 48 26.28 -9.47 0.92
CA LYS A 48 25.93 -10.77 0.31
C LYS A 48 26.09 -11.88 1.35
N ILE A 49 25.23 -11.90 2.35
CA ILE A 49 25.06 -13.08 3.20
C ILE A 49 24.11 -13.99 2.41
N SER A 50 24.56 -15.20 2.08
CA SER A 50 23.74 -16.21 1.43
C SER A 50 22.68 -16.71 2.41
N VAL A 51 21.57 -15.99 2.51
CA VAL A 51 20.46 -16.35 3.37
C VAL A 51 19.52 -17.27 2.60
N GLY A 52 19.21 -18.42 3.20
CA GLY A 52 18.31 -19.42 2.62
C GLY A 52 17.38 -20.02 3.68
N PRO A 53 16.53 -21.00 3.29
CA PRO A 53 15.54 -21.60 4.21
C PRO A 53 16.17 -22.18 5.48
N LYS A 54 17.41 -22.70 5.39
CA LYS A 54 18.15 -23.30 6.51
C LYS A 54 18.65 -22.27 7.53
N SER A 55 18.70 -20.99 7.16
CA SER A 55 19.09 -19.88 8.05
C SER A 55 18.03 -19.53 9.09
N PHE A 56 16.84 -20.10 8.99
CA PHE A 56 15.71 -19.79 9.86
C PHE A 56 15.15 -21.02 10.57
N THR A 57 14.70 -20.80 11.80
CA THR A 57 13.93 -21.80 12.57
C THR A 57 12.46 -21.37 12.56
N LYS A 58 11.56 -22.25 12.13
CA LYS A 58 10.11 -22.02 12.19
C LYS A 58 9.64 -22.18 13.62
N ILE A 59 8.85 -21.20 14.11
CA ILE A 59 8.30 -21.18 15.46
C ILE A 59 6.82 -21.59 15.43
N LYS A 60 5.98 -20.86 14.67
CA LYS A 60 4.54 -21.15 14.55
C LYS A 60 3.98 -20.70 13.21
N LEU A 61 2.84 -21.29 12.83
CA LEU A 61 2.05 -20.83 11.69
C LEU A 61 1.28 -19.58 12.10
N LEU A 62 1.41 -18.49 11.32
CA LEU A 62 0.66 -17.24 11.51
C LEU A 62 -0.60 -17.20 10.65
N GLY A 63 -0.52 -17.71 9.40
CA GLY A 63 -1.64 -17.70 8.47
C GLY A 63 -1.46 -18.67 7.32
N LYS A 64 -2.57 -18.99 6.64
CA LYS A 64 -2.62 -19.84 5.45
C LYS A 64 -3.42 -19.10 4.37
N GLY A 65 -2.80 -18.88 3.23
CA GLY A 65 -3.43 -18.34 2.02
C GLY A 65 -3.57 -19.39 0.91
N ASP A 66 -4.06 -18.95 -0.22
CA ASP A 66 -4.35 -19.79 -1.40
C ASP A 66 -3.13 -20.53 -1.97
N VAL A 67 -1.99 -19.84 -2.04
CA VAL A 67 -0.77 -20.36 -2.69
C VAL A 67 0.36 -20.59 -1.70
N GLY A 68 0.14 -20.35 -0.40
CA GLY A 68 1.20 -20.49 0.59
C GLY A 68 0.77 -20.35 2.04
N LYS A 69 1.77 -20.24 2.89
CA LYS A 69 1.61 -20.11 4.35
C LYS A 69 2.55 -19.04 4.88
N VAL A 70 2.15 -18.37 5.94
CA VAL A 70 2.99 -17.41 6.67
C VAL A 70 3.39 -18.02 8.00
N TYR A 71 4.68 -18.03 8.31
CA TYR A 71 5.24 -18.57 9.54
C TYR A 71 5.95 -17.47 10.32
N LEU A 72 5.83 -17.48 11.64
CA LEU A 72 6.79 -16.83 12.50
C LEU A 72 8.08 -17.64 12.47
N VAL A 73 9.18 -16.98 12.14
CA VAL A 73 10.49 -17.59 12.07
C VAL A 73 11.51 -16.79 12.86
N ARG A 74 12.55 -17.46 13.34
CA ARG A 74 13.72 -16.84 13.97
C ARG A 74 14.94 -17.06 13.10
N GLN A 75 15.64 -15.99 12.76
CA GLN A 75 16.94 -16.09 12.09
C GLN A 75 17.97 -16.63 13.09
N LYS A 76 18.66 -17.72 12.74
CA LYS A 76 19.57 -18.43 13.66
C LYS A 76 20.77 -17.60 14.08
N GLU A 77 21.28 -16.80 13.17
CA GLU A 77 22.49 -15.99 13.39
C GLU A 77 22.22 -14.78 14.28
N THR A 78 21.14 -14.05 14.02
CA THR A 78 20.83 -12.78 14.69
C THR A 78 19.82 -12.91 15.82
N GLY A 79 19.08 -14.03 15.88
CA GLY A 79 17.95 -14.22 16.78
C GLY A 79 16.69 -13.42 16.40
N LYS A 80 16.77 -12.56 15.38
CA LYS A 80 15.66 -11.68 14.96
C LYS A 80 14.46 -12.49 14.46
N LEU A 81 13.25 -12.01 14.81
CA LEU A 81 11.99 -12.60 14.40
C LEU A 81 11.51 -11.96 13.09
N TYR A 82 10.91 -12.78 12.22
CA TYR A 82 10.33 -12.36 10.96
C TYR A 82 9.02 -13.10 10.70
N ALA A 83 8.13 -12.49 9.93
CA ALA A 83 7.05 -13.18 9.25
C ALA A 83 7.58 -13.69 7.92
N MET A 84 7.61 -15.02 7.73
CA MET A 84 8.08 -15.64 6.50
C MET A 84 6.90 -16.17 5.70
N LYS A 85 6.56 -15.52 4.58
CA LYS A 85 5.59 -15.99 3.58
C LYS A 85 6.27 -17.02 2.69
N VAL A 86 5.77 -18.26 2.70
CA VAL A 86 6.29 -19.40 1.92
C VAL A 86 5.27 -19.77 0.88
N LEU A 87 5.60 -19.60 -0.39
CA LEU A 87 4.70 -19.75 -1.53
C LEU A 87 5.09 -21.00 -2.33
N SER A 88 4.11 -21.80 -2.73
CA SER A 88 4.32 -22.99 -3.60
C SER A 88 4.33 -22.56 -5.07
N LYS A 89 5.42 -22.84 -5.79
CA LYS A 89 5.53 -22.56 -7.23
C LYS A 89 4.47 -23.33 -8.03
N ALA A 90 4.21 -24.59 -7.67
CA ALA A 90 3.19 -25.40 -8.32
C ALA A 90 1.78 -24.82 -8.17
N GLU A 91 1.40 -24.38 -6.95
CA GLU A 91 0.10 -23.74 -6.73
C GLU A 91 0.01 -22.38 -7.41
N MET A 92 1.10 -21.61 -7.49
CA MET A 92 1.15 -20.34 -8.22
C MET A 92 0.88 -20.52 -9.71
N VAL A 93 1.46 -21.56 -10.33
CA VAL A 93 1.22 -21.93 -11.73
C VAL A 93 -0.23 -22.38 -11.90
N LYS A 94 -0.67 -23.33 -11.08
CA LYS A 94 -2.04 -23.90 -11.14
C LYS A 94 -3.13 -22.84 -11.02
N ARG A 95 -2.91 -21.81 -10.18
CA ARG A 95 -3.88 -20.74 -9.93
C ARG A 95 -3.64 -19.47 -10.74
N ASN A 96 -2.70 -19.49 -11.69
CA ASN A 96 -2.32 -18.34 -12.52
C ASN A 96 -1.96 -17.07 -11.69
N LYS A 97 -1.23 -17.25 -10.57
CA LYS A 97 -0.88 -16.16 -9.64
C LYS A 97 0.56 -15.65 -9.76
N ILE A 98 1.36 -16.18 -10.71
CA ILE A 98 2.78 -15.80 -10.85
C ILE A 98 2.96 -14.29 -10.97
N LYS A 99 2.23 -13.65 -11.89
CA LYS A 99 2.33 -12.19 -12.12
C LYS A 99 2.00 -11.38 -10.86
N ARG A 100 1.03 -11.81 -10.06
CA ARG A 100 0.64 -11.14 -8.81
C ARG A 100 1.73 -11.24 -7.76
N VAL A 101 2.30 -12.44 -7.58
CA VAL A 101 3.38 -12.65 -6.60
C VAL A 101 4.65 -11.88 -6.97
N LEU A 102 4.98 -11.81 -8.27
CA LEU A 102 6.12 -10.99 -8.72
C LEU A 102 5.87 -9.49 -8.50
N ALA A 103 4.66 -9.01 -8.75
CA ALA A 103 4.29 -7.62 -8.46
C ALA A 103 4.33 -7.33 -6.94
N GLU A 104 3.85 -8.25 -6.10
CA GLU A 104 3.98 -8.15 -4.64
C GLU A 104 5.44 -8.08 -4.21
N GLN A 105 6.29 -8.95 -4.77
CA GLN A 105 7.74 -8.93 -4.48
C GLN A 105 8.38 -7.61 -4.88
N GLU A 106 8.04 -7.07 -6.04
CA GLU A 106 8.58 -5.80 -6.52
C GLU A 106 8.19 -4.64 -5.62
N ILE A 107 6.91 -4.55 -5.21
CA ILE A 107 6.44 -3.54 -4.27
C ILE A 107 7.20 -3.65 -2.94
N LEU A 108 7.26 -4.84 -2.37
CA LEU A 108 7.93 -5.08 -1.08
C LEU A 108 9.44 -4.83 -1.14
N ALA A 109 10.08 -5.10 -2.29
CA ALA A 109 11.52 -4.86 -2.47
C ALA A 109 11.86 -3.38 -2.65
N THR A 110 10.93 -2.59 -3.17
CA THR A 110 11.12 -1.15 -3.42
C THR A 110 10.56 -0.27 -2.32
N ALA A 111 9.56 -0.75 -1.58
CA ALA A 111 8.92 -0.01 -0.50
C ALA A 111 9.87 0.14 0.71
N ASN A 112 10.08 1.38 1.13
CA ASN A 112 10.78 1.72 2.37
C ASN A 112 10.01 2.86 3.04
N PHE A 113 8.97 2.47 3.80
CA PHE A 113 8.07 3.43 4.42
C PHE A 113 7.55 2.89 5.76
N PRO A 114 7.46 3.73 6.82
CA PRO A 114 7.15 3.27 8.18
C PRO A 114 5.83 2.51 8.34
N PHE A 115 4.85 2.78 7.48
CA PHE A 115 3.51 2.19 7.54
C PHE A 115 3.28 1.12 6.45
N ILE A 116 4.37 0.54 5.93
CA ILE A 116 4.34 -0.58 4.98
C ILE A 116 5.32 -1.64 5.47
N VAL A 117 4.93 -2.91 5.45
CA VAL A 117 5.82 -4.02 5.86
C VAL A 117 7.11 -4.02 5.03
N THR A 118 8.25 -4.18 5.70
CA THR A 118 9.56 -4.19 5.05
C THR A 118 9.92 -5.62 4.65
N LEU A 119 10.40 -5.82 3.43
CA LEU A 119 10.99 -7.08 2.98
C LEU A 119 12.49 -7.09 3.29
N TYR A 120 12.91 -7.96 4.20
CA TYR A 120 14.31 -8.10 4.58
C TYR A 120 15.07 -9.10 3.71
N HIS A 121 14.43 -10.23 3.40
CA HIS A 121 15.04 -11.27 2.58
C HIS A 121 14.02 -11.87 1.63
N SER A 122 14.46 -12.10 0.39
CA SER A 122 13.73 -12.85 -0.62
C SER A 122 14.66 -13.89 -1.22
N PHE A 123 14.24 -15.15 -1.21
CA PHE A 123 14.99 -16.26 -1.79
C PHE A 123 14.05 -17.35 -2.28
N GLN A 124 14.59 -18.32 -3.01
CA GLN A 124 13.81 -19.41 -3.57
C GLN A 124 14.52 -20.77 -3.45
N SER A 125 13.73 -21.83 -3.47
CA SER A 125 14.15 -23.19 -3.73
C SER A 125 13.51 -23.68 -5.03
N ASP A 126 13.76 -24.92 -5.43
CA ASP A 126 13.15 -25.51 -6.63
C ASP A 126 11.62 -25.45 -6.59
N GLU A 127 11.03 -25.68 -5.42
CA GLU A 127 9.59 -25.78 -5.23
C GLU A 127 8.92 -24.51 -4.68
N ARG A 128 9.67 -23.59 -4.05
CA ARG A 128 9.08 -22.53 -3.22
C ARG A 128 9.78 -21.19 -3.36
N LEU A 129 8.99 -20.11 -3.16
CA LEU A 129 9.47 -18.76 -2.90
C LEU A 129 9.31 -18.42 -1.42
N TYR A 130 10.19 -17.57 -0.91
CA TYR A 130 10.24 -17.18 0.50
C TYR A 130 10.41 -15.66 0.60
N PHE A 131 9.51 -15.00 1.33
CA PHE A 131 9.58 -13.57 1.66
C PHE A 131 9.66 -13.41 3.16
N CYS A 132 10.78 -12.89 3.67
CA CYS A 132 10.96 -12.59 5.09
C CYS A 132 10.70 -11.10 5.33
N MET A 133 9.66 -10.82 6.07
CA MET A 133 9.12 -9.46 6.30
C MET A 133 9.09 -9.15 7.79
N ASP A 134 8.74 -7.90 8.13
CA ASP A 134 8.46 -7.52 9.52
C ASP A 134 7.46 -8.48 10.17
N TYR A 135 7.76 -8.84 11.42
CA TYR A 135 6.80 -9.52 12.29
C TYR A 135 6.08 -8.50 13.16
N CYS A 136 4.81 -8.28 12.88
CA CYS A 136 3.96 -7.38 13.65
C CYS A 136 3.28 -8.16 14.78
N ILE A 137 3.76 -7.98 16.02
CA ILE A 137 3.29 -8.75 17.18
C ILE A 137 1.82 -8.48 17.52
N GLY A 138 1.32 -7.26 17.23
CA GLY A 138 -0.08 -6.89 17.44
C GLY A 138 -1.05 -7.59 16.49
N GLY A 139 -0.55 -8.29 15.45
CA GLY A 139 -1.37 -9.05 14.50
C GLY A 139 -2.23 -8.17 13.60
N GLU A 140 -3.33 -8.74 13.10
CA GLU A 140 -4.27 -8.06 12.21
C GLU A 140 -5.07 -6.99 12.97
N PHE A 141 -5.16 -5.79 12.41
CA PHE A 141 -5.94 -4.68 12.97
C PHE A 141 -7.43 -5.03 13.09
N PHE A 142 -7.92 -5.89 12.20
CA PHE A 142 -9.25 -6.46 12.30
C PHE A 142 -9.51 -7.11 13.66
N ARG A 143 -8.59 -7.96 14.14
CA ARG A 143 -8.72 -8.62 15.45
C ARG A 143 -8.67 -7.64 16.60
N VAL A 144 -7.86 -6.59 16.46
CA VAL A 144 -7.80 -5.51 17.45
C VAL A 144 -9.13 -4.79 17.54
N LEU A 145 -9.77 -4.45 16.40
CA LEU A 145 -11.10 -3.86 16.37
C LEU A 145 -12.14 -4.80 17.00
N GLN A 146 -12.14 -6.09 16.62
CA GLN A 146 -13.09 -7.07 17.13
C GLN A 146 -12.98 -7.29 18.65
N SER A 147 -11.83 -7.05 19.26
CA SER A 147 -11.62 -7.15 20.73
C SER A 147 -12.10 -5.92 21.50
N ARG A 148 -12.42 -4.80 20.84
CA ARG A 148 -12.85 -3.56 21.48
C ARG A 148 -14.34 -3.55 21.80
N PRO A 149 -14.77 -2.82 22.84
CA PRO A 149 -16.19 -2.58 23.10
C PRO A 149 -16.87 -2.00 21.85
N GLY A 150 -18.00 -2.58 21.45
CA GLY A 150 -18.70 -2.19 20.22
C GLY A 150 -17.93 -2.44 18.92
N LYS A 151 -16.78 -3.11 18.98
CA LYS A 151 -15.88 -3.40 17.84
C LYS A 151 -15.41 -2.14 17.08
N CYS A 152 -15.32 -1.03 17.78
CA CYS A 152 -15.02 0.29 17.21
C CYS A 152 -14.02 1.06 18.08
N LEU A 153 -13.57 2.19 17.56
CA LEU A 153 -12.61 3.10 18.19
C LEU A 153 -13.26 4.47 18.48
N PRO A 154 -12.75 5.20 19.46
CA PRO A 154 -13.00 6.64 19.60
C PRO A 154 -12.55 7.39 18.33
N GLU A 155 -13.18 8.54 18.05
CA GLU A 155 -12.92 9.28 16.81
C GLU A 155 -11.45 9.72 16.68
N GLU A 156 -10.81 10.13 17.77
CA GLU A 156 -9.39 10.56 17.72
C GLU A 156 -8.44 9.40 17.40
N ASP A 157 -8.72 8.20 17.92
CA ASP A 157 -7.95 7.00 17.63
C ASP A 157 -8.15 6.57 16.16
N ALA A 158 -9.40 6.61 15.68
CA ALA A 158 -9.72 6.34 14.28
C ALA A 158 -9.05 7.36 13.34
N LYS A 159 -8.99 8.64 13.74
CA LYS A 159 -8.29 9.71 13.00
C LYS A 159 -6.79 9.43 12.90
N PHE A 160 -6.16 8.99 13.99
CA PHE A 160 -4.75 8.66 14.02
C PHE A 160 -4.43 7.55 12.99
N TYR A 161 -5.15 6.43 13.05
CA TYR A 161 -4.92 5.30 12.13
C TYR A 161 -5.32 5.62 10.69
N ALA A 162 -6.39 6.39 10.48
CA ALA A 162 -6.77 6.88 9.15
C ALA A 162 -5.66 7.75 8.52
N ALA A 163 -4.96 8.54 9.35
CA ALA A 163 -3.85 9.36 8.88
C ALA A 163 -2.64 8.50 8.48
N GLU A 164 -2.29 7.47 9.26
CA GLU A 164 -1.20 6.55 8.90
C GLU A 164 -1.49 5.81 7.59
N VAL A 165 -2.72 5.29 7.44
CA VAL A 165 -3.17 4.66 6.18
C VAL A 165 -3.13 5.65 5.02
N THR A 166 -3.54 6.91 5.23
CA THR A 166 -3.46 7.95 4.19
C THR A 166 -2.02 8.17 3.74
N CYS A 167 -1.06 8.20 4.67
CA CYS A 167 0.37 8.33 4.34
C CYS A 167 0.90 7.09 3.59
N ALA A 168 0.48 5.88 3.97
CA ALA A 168 0.87 4.66 3.28
C ALA A 168 0.33 4.62 1.84
N LEU A 169 -0.94 4.97 1.63
CA LEU A 169 -1.53 5.08 0.30
C LEU A 169 -0.87 6.17 -0.54
N GLU A 170 -0.55 7.33 0.06
CA GLU A 170 0.22 8.38 -0.62
C GLU A 170 1.55 7.87 -1.15
N TYR A 171 2.30 7.14 -0.31
CA TYR A 171 3.58 6.57 -0.69
C TYR A 171 3.44 5.57 -1.85
N LEU A 172 2.46 4.66 -1.79
CA LEU A 172 2.18 3.71 -2.86
C LEU A 172 1.81 4.42 -4.17
N HIS A 173 0.93 5.43 -4.11
CA HIS A 173 0.53 6.19 -5.29
C HIS A 173 1.69 6.99 -5.89
N LEU A 174 2.56 7.61 -5.06
CA LEU A 174 3.79 8.28 -5.50
C LEU A 174 4.73 7.32 -6.23
N SER A 175 4.78 6.06 -5.78
CA SER A 175 5.57 4.99 -6.40
C SER A 175 4.90 4.38 -7.64
N GLY A 176 3.71 4.88 -8.03
CA GLY A 176 2.95 4.41 -9.19
C GLY A 176 2.09 3.17 -8.92
N PHE A 177 1.87 2.79 -7.66
CA PHE A 177 1.05 1.62 -7.33
C PHE A 177 -0.33 2.03 -6.84
N ILE A 178 -1.37 1.27 -7.22
CA ILE A 178 -2.70 1.30 -6.63
C ILE A 178 -2.85 0.05 -5.77
N TYR A 179 -3.24 0.22 -4.50
CA TYR A 179 -3.27 -0.86 -3.52
C TYR A 179 -4.44 -1.83 -3.72
N ARG A 180 -5.66 -1.33 -3.84
CA ARG A 180 -6.91 -2.03 -4.21
C ARG A 180 -7.46 -3.06 -3.22
N ASP A 181 -6.81 -3.32 -2.10
CA ASP A 181 -7.28 -4.28 -1.08
C ASP A 181 -7.11 -3.75 0.36
N LEU A 182 -7.38 -2.43 0.55
CA LEU A 182 -7.41 -1.86 1.89
C LEU A 182 -8.61 -2.42 2.67
N LYS A 183 -8.31 -3.07 3.79
CA LYS A 183 -9.26 -3.60 4.77
C LYS A 183 -8.53 -3.88 6.08
N PRO A 184 -9.22 -4.01 7.22
CA PRO A 184 -8.57 -4.20 8.53
C PRO A 184 -7.72 -5.48 8.64
N GLU A 185 -8.00 -6.52 7.84
CA GLU A 185 -7.21 -7.76 7.79
C GLU A 185 -5.83 -7.56 7.16
N ASN A 186 -5.71 -6.60 6.22
CA ASN A 186 -4.47 -6.27 5.53
C ASN A 186 -3.68 -5.14 6.20
N ILE A 187 -4.12 -4.70 7.37
CA ILE A 187 -3.43 -3.77 8.24
C ILE A 187 -2.92 -4.56 9.44
N LEU A 188 -1.61 -4.52 9.68
CA LEU A 188 -0.98 -5.14 10.84
C LEU A 188 -0.62 -4.08 11.87
N LEU A 189 -0.64 -4.45 13.16
CA LEU A 189 -0.21 -3.59 14.24
C LEU A 189 1.21 -3.99 14.68
N HIS A 190 2.16 -3.07 14.45
CA HIS A 190 3.55 -3.23 14.86
C HIS A 190 3.68 -3.18 16.39
N GLU A 191 4.78 -3.66 16.96
CA GLU A 191 5.08 -3.62 18.41
C GLU A 191 5.01 -2.21 19.01
N THR A 192 5.32 -1.19 18.20
CA THR A 192 5.22 0.21 18.60
C THR A 192 3.80 0.77 18.62
N GLY A 193 2.81 0.00 18.16
CA GLY A 193 1.41 0.43 18.03
C GLY A 193 1.07 1.16 16.73
N HIS A 194 2.05 1.44 15.87
CA HIS A 194 1.83 1.94 14.52
C HIS A 194 1.31 0.84 13.59
N ILE A 195 0.56 1.23 12.55
CA ILE A 195 0.09 0.27 11.54
C ILE A 195 1.16 0.00 10.48
N MET A 196 1.06 -1.18 9.87
CA MET A 196 1.81 -1.52 8.66
C MET A 196 0.89 -2.19 7.65
N LEU A 197 0.80 -1.66 6.42
CA LEU A 197 0.09 -2.30 5.32
C LEU A 197 0.85 -3.53 4.84
N THR A 198 0.11 -4.59 4.56
CA THR A 198 0.62 -5.88 4.05
C THR A 198 -0.24 -6.39 2.91
N ASP A 199 0.14 -7.49 2.30
CA ASP A 199 -0.59 -8.20 1.23
C ASP A 199 -0.88 -7.34 0.00
N PHE A 200 0.09 -7.27 -0.91
CA PHE A 200 0.02 -6.50 -2.17
C PHE A 200 -0.41 -7.37 -3.37
N ASP A 201 -0.99 -8.57 -3.13
CA ASP A 201 -1.43 -9.53 -4.18
C ASP A 201 -2.39 -8.89 -5.21
N LEU A 202 -3.21 -7.95 -4.79
CA LEU A 202 -4.15 -7.25 -5.65
C LEU A 202 -3.63 -5.90 -6.18
N SER A 203 -2.44 -5.47 -5.79
CA SER A 203 -1.89 -4.18 -6.21
C SER A 203 -1.60 -4.14 -7.70
N LYS A 204 -1.65 -2.94 -8.29
CA LYS A 204 -1.38 -2.73 -9.70
C LYS A 204 -0.41 -1.58 -9.88
N GLN A 205 0.62 -1.82 -10.69
CA GLN A 205 1.64 -0.82 -11.02
C GLN A 205 1.28 -0.09 -12.31
N SER A 206 1.61 1.20 -12.37
CA SER A 206 1.68 2.01 -13.59
C SER A 206 3.06 1.86 -14.20
N ASP A 207 3.12 1.51 -15.47
CA ASP A 207 4.38 1.34 -16.20
C ASP A 207 4.38 2.24 -17.46
N PRO A 208 5.24 3.28 -17.51
CA PRO A 208 6.05 3.79 -16.41
C PRO A 208 5.23 4.54 -15.34
N PRO A 209 5.72 4.66 -14.09
CA PRO A 209 5.11 5.53 -13.10
C PRO A 209 5.13 6.98 -13.58
N GLY A 210 4.01 7.69 -13.45
CA GLY A 210 3.93 9.12 -13.74
C GLY A 210 4.80 9.94 -12.78
N THR A 211 5.11 11.18 -13.17
CA THR A 211 5.84 12.11 -12.30
C THR A 211 4.87 12.87 -11.39
N PRO A 212 5.21 13.10 -10.10
CA PRO A 212 4.38 13.88 -9.21
C PRO A 212 4.40 15.37 -9.62
N ASN A 213 3.23 16.00 -9.64
CA ASN A 213 3.10 17.43 -9.87
C ASN A 213 3.08 18.18 -8.54
N VAL A 214 3.78 19.31 -8.47
CA VAL A 214 3.72 20.20 -7.30
C VAL A 214 2.57 21.19 -7.50
N LEU A 215 1.59 21.15 -6.60
CA LEU A 215 0.48 22.08 -6.59
C LEU A 215 0.90 23.36 -5.85
N LYS A 216 0.97 24.48 -6.57
CA LYS A 216 1.15 25.81 -5.96
C LYS A 216 -0.21 26.28 -5.44
N ASN A 217 -0.36 26.40 -4.14
CA ASN A 217 -1.56 27.01 -3.54
C ASN A 217 -1.46 28.53 -3.72
N SER A 218 -2.25 29.08 -4.64
CA SER A 218 -2.26 30.50 -4.99
C SER A 218 -2.87 31.42 -3.93
N SER A 219 -3.39 30.87 -2.83
CA SER A 219 -4.27 31.65 -1.92
C SER A 219 -3.64 32.06 -0.58
N PHE A 220 -2.45 31.58 -0.19
CA PHE A 220 -1.83 31.99 1.08
C PHE A 220 -0.30 31.99 0.99
N PHE A 221 0.31 33.10 1.44
CA PHE A 221 1.76 33.32 1.45
C PHE A 221 2.59 32.33 2.29
N PHE A 222 1.96 31.43 3.07
CA PHE A 222 2.61 30.47 3.97
C PHE A 222 2.13 29.02 3.83
N SER A 223 1.41 28.66 2.77
CA SER A 223 1.02 27.26 2.60
C SER A 223 2.16 26.47 1.95
N LEU A 224 2.57 25.38 2.61
CA LEU A 224 3.53 24.43 2.03
C LEU A 224 2.99 23.87 0.71
N PRO A 225 3.84 23.70 -0.30
CA PRO A 225 3.43 23.10 -1.57
C PRO A 225 2.91 21.66 -1.32
N SER A 226 1.77 21.34 -1.89
CA SER A 226 1.22 19.99 -1.86
C SER A 226 1.55 19.22 -3.13
N ILE A 227 1.64 17.90 -3.02
CA ILE A 227 2.02 17.01 -4.12
C ILE A 227 0.76 16.34 -4.68
N ASP A 228 0.55 16.41 -6.00
CA ASP A 228 -0.47 15.65 -6.70
C ASP A 228 0.03 14.21 -6.92
N THR A 229 -0.46 13.28 -6.11
CA THR A 229 -0.11 11.86 -6.21
C THR A 229 -0.89 11.14 -7.31
N ARG A 230 -2.01 11.71 -7.77
CA ARG A 230 -2.82 11.14 -8.86
C ARG A 230 -2.05 11.10 -10.17
N SER A 231 -1.20 12.09 -10.43
CA SER A 231 -0.40 12.15 -11.65
C SER A 231 0.53 10.93 -11.80
N CYS A 232 0.99 10.35 -10.68
CA CYS A 232 1.85 9.17 -10.68
C CYS A 232 1.13 7.89 -11.14
N THR A 233 -0.20 7.84 -11.00
CA THR A 233 -1.04 6.70 -11.39
C THR A 233 -2.01 7.04 -12.54
N ALA A 234 -1.87 8.20 -13.18
CA ALA A 234 -2.85 8.75 -14.12
C ALA A 234 -3.11 7.85 -15.35
N GLY A 235 -2.08 7.17 -15.86
CA GLY A 235 -2.18 6.24 -16.99
C GLY A 235 -2.78 4.88 -16.62
N LEU A 236 -2.99 4.58 -15.33
CA LEU A 236 -3.39 3.28 -14.88
C LEU A 236 -4.92 3.17 -14.76
N ARG A 237 -5.54 2.48 -15.71
CA ARG A 237 -6.93 2.00 -15.59
C ARG A 237 -6.97 0.49 -15.71
N THR A 238 -7.82 -0.15 -14.92
CA THR A 238 -7.95 -1.60 -14.90
C THR A 238 -9.41 -1.98 -14.75
N ASN A 239 -9.82 -3.07 -15.40
CA ASN A 239 -11.19 -3.59 -15.38
C ASN A 239 -11.33 -4.86 -14.52
N SER A 240 -10.27 -5.23 -13.77
CA SER A 240 -10.30 -6.43 -12.93
C SER A 240 -11.30 -6.27 -11.78
N PHE A 241 -12.16 -7.29 -11.59
CA PHE A 241 -13.04 -7.35 -10.42
C PHE A 241 -12.23 -7.88 -9.23
N VAL A 242 -11.81 -6.98 -8.34
CA VAL A 242 -10.92 -7.29 -7.20
C VAL A 242 -11.36 -6.53 -5.96
N GLY A 243 -10.95 -7.01 -4.78
CA GLY A 243 -11.23 -6.43 -3.47
C GLY A 243 -12.18 -7.30 -2.65
N THR A 244 -12.32 -6.94 -1.37
CA THR A 244 -13.21 -7.60 -0.42
C THR A 244 -14.64 -7.06 -0.58
N GLU A 245 -15.64 -7.91 -0.55
CA GLU A 245 -17.04 -7.64 -0.93
C GLU A 245 -17.60 -6.31 -0.36
N GLU A 246 -17.49 -6.10 0.96
CA GLU A 246 -18.03 -4.90 1.62
C GLU A 246 -17.21 -3.64 1.37
N TYR A 247 -15.97 -3.78 0.84
CA TYR A 247 -15.03 -2.69 0.55
C TYR A 247 -14.96 -2.30 -0.92
N ILE A 248 -15.58 -3.07 -1.83
CA ILE A 248 -15.50 -2.84 -3.27
C ILE A 248 -16.11 -1.49 -3.64
N ALA A 249 -15.40 -0.72 -4.47
CA ALA A 249 -15.88 0.57 -4.97
C ALA A 249 -16.96 0.41 -6.07
N PRO A 250 -17.90 1.37 -6.21
CA PRO A 250 -18.97 1.30 -7.21
C PRO A 250 -18.50 1.09 -8.65
N GLU A 251 -17.39 1.73 -9.04
CA GLU A 251 -16.81 1.62 -10.38
C GLU A 251 -16.25 0.21 -10.67
N VAL A 252 -15.78 -0.50 -9.65
CA VAL A 252 -15.33 -1.89 -9.77
C VAL A 252 -16.53 -2.81 -10.00
N ILE A 253 -17.62 -2.61 -9.26
CA ILE A 253 -18.86 -3.39 -9.44
C ILE A 253 -19.45 -3.17 -10.84
N LYS A 254 -19.40 -1.92 -11.33
CA LYS A 254 -19.90 -1.56 -12.67
C LYS A 254 -19.02 -2.03 -13.82
N GLY A 255 -17.76 -2.44 -13.54
CA GLY A 255 -16.82 -2.86 -14.58
C GLY A 255 -16.40 -1.75 -15.57
N VAL A 256 -16.55 -0.47 -15.21
CA VAL A 256 -16.27 0.66 -16.11
C VAL A 256 -14.80 1.10 -16.11
N GLY A 257 -13.94 0.31 -15.49
CA GLY A 257 -12.53 0.65 -15.24
C GLY A 257 -12.35 1.54 -14.01
N HIS A 258 -11.26 1.34 -13.28
CA HIS A 258 -10.98 2.06 -12.05
C HIS A 258 -9.54 2.56 -11.99
N SER A 259 -9.31 3.58 -11.18
CA SER A 259 -8.04 4.26 -10.93
C SER A 259 -7.69 4.18 -9.44
N SER A 260 -6.67 4.93 -8.99
CA SER A 260 -6.32 5.08 -7.56
C SER A 260 -7.46 5.63 -6.68
N ALA A 261 -8.53 6.17 -7.28
CA ALA A 261 -9.72 6.61 -6.56
C ALA A 261 -10.40 5.47 -5.75
N VAL A 262 -10.18 4.20 -6.11
CA VAL A 262 -10.69 3.05 -5.34
C VAL A 262 -10.09 2.98 -3.94
N ASP A 263 -8.83 3.37 -3.77
CA ASP A 263 -8.16 3.35 -2.46
C ASP A 263 -8.74 4.42 -1.52
N TRP A 264 -9.20 5.56 -2.06
CA TRP A 264 -9.91 6.58 -1.28
C TRP A 264 -11.32 6.15 -0.88
N TRP A 265 -11.99 5.37 -1.72
CA TRP A 265 -13.25 4.73 -1.35
C TRP A 265 -13.05 3.75 -0.18
N THR A 266 -12.08 2.84 -0.30
CA THR A 266 -11.80 1.86 0.75
C THR A 266 -11.35 2.51 2.05
N LEU A 267 -10.61 3.62 2.01
CA LEU A 267 -10.31 4.44 3.18
C LEU A 267 -11.59 4.98 3.85
N GLY A 268 -12.57 5.41 3.06
CA GLY A 268 -13.88 5.86 3.59
C GLY A 268 -14.64 4.75 4.31
N ILE A 269 -14.64 3.52 3.74
CA ILE A 269 -15.21 2.34 4.37
C ILE A 269 -14.48 2.02 5.69
N LEU A 270 -13.15 2.02 5.69
CA LEU A 270 -12.32 1.74 6.86
C LEU A 270 -12.58 2.73 8.00
N ILE A 271 -12.63 4.03 7.70
CA ILE A 271 -12.93 5.06 8.73
C ILE A 271 -14.32 4.81 9.32
N PHE A 272 -15.31 4.52 8.49
CA PHE A 272 -16.65 4.21 8.97
C PHE A 272 -16.65 2.97 9.86
N GLU A 273 -16.00 1.88 9.44
CA GLU A 273 -15.92 0.64 10.21
C GLU A 273 -15.19 0.84 11.54
N MET A 274 -14.09 1.59 11.56
CA MET A 274 -13.40 1.93 12.82
C MET A 274 -14.32 2.66 13.83
N LEU A 275 -15.26 3.47 13.36
CA LEU A 275 -16.16 4.27 14.21
C LEU A 275 -17.46 3.54 14.59
N TYR A 276 -17.96 2.64 13.74
CA TYR A 276 -19.28 2.01 13.89
C TYR A 276 -19.23 0.50 14.12
N GLY A 277 -18.06 -0.14 13.99
CA GLY A 277 -17.88 -1.59 14.14
C GLY A 277 -18.49 -2.42 13.01
N SER A 278 -18.98 -1.77 11.96
CA SER A 278 -19.56 -2.40 10.77
C SER A 278 -19.36 -1.50 9.55
N THR A 279 -19.42 -2.08 8.35
CA THR A 279 -19.31 -1.32 7.10
C THR A 279 -20.62 -0.61 6.75
N PRO A 280 -20.58 0.54 6.05
CA PRO A 280 -21.77 1.40 5.85
C PRO A 280 -22.81 0.82 4.89
N PHE A 281 -22.45 -0.15 4.05
CA PHE A 281 -23.31 -0.66 2.97
C PHE A 281 -23.65 -2.14 3.12
N LYS A 282 -23.32 -2.74 4.27
CA LYS A 282 -23.59 -4.16 4.55
C LYS A 282 -25.06 -4.50 4.31
N GLY A 283 -25.29 -5.50 3.47
CA GLY A 283 -26.61 -6.07 3.19
C GLY A 283 -26.76 -7.47 3.80
N SER A 284 -27.94 -8.06 3.64
CA SER A 284 -28.22 -9.43 4.09
C SER A 284 -27.47 -10.51 3.27
N ASN A 285 -27.03 -10.17 2.09
CA ASN A 285 -26.24 -11.01 1.19
C ASN A 285 -25.42 -10.13 0.22
N ARG A 286 -24.55 -10.77 -0.56
CA ARG A 286 -23.67 -10.11 -1.52
C ARG A 286 -24.41 -9.16 -2.50
N ASN A 287 -25.54 -9.60 -3.06
CA ASN A 287 -26.27 -8.79 -4.01
C ASN A 287 -26.90 -7.56 -3.35
N ALA A 288 -27.42 -7.71 -2.12
CA ALA A 288 -27.93 -6.60 -1.32
C ALA A 288 -26.82 -5.62 -0.97
N THR A 289 -25.63 -6.11 -0.57
CA THR A 289 -24.45 -5.28 -0.32
C THR A 289 -24.05 -4.49 -1.57
N PHE A 290 -23.96 -5.13 -2.73
CA PHE A 290 -23.63 -4.45 -4.00
C PHE A 290 -24.70 -3.43 -4.41
N SER A 291 -25.98 -3.74 -4.22
CA SER A 291 -27.06 -2.79 -4.45
C SER A 291 -26.91 -1.56 -3.57
N ASN A 292 -26.62 -1.75 -2.27
CA ASN A 292 -26.41 -0.66 -1.32
C ASN A 292 -25.18 0.18 -1.70
N ILE A 293 -24.06 -0.45 -2.06
CA ILE A 293 -22.85 0.24 -2.54
C ILE A 293 -23.16 1.12 -3.76
N LEU A 294 -24.00 0.65 -4.68
CA LEU A 294 -24.33 1.37 -5.89
C LEU A 294 -25.34 2.50 -5.70
N LYS A 295 -26.32 2.32 -4.78
CA LYS A 295 -27.53 3.16 -4.73
C LYS A 295 -27.72 3.93 -3.43
N SER A 296 -27.32 3.35 -2.28
CA SER A 296 -27.65 3.91 -0.96
C SER A 296 -26.65 4.98 -0.52
N ASP A 297 -27.14 6.02 0.13
CA ASP A 297 -26.27 6.99 0.81
C ASP A 297 -25.77 6.44 2.13
N VAL A 298 -24.69 7.05 2.65
CA VAL A 298 -24.13 6.69 3.96
C VAL A 298 -25.03 7.22 5.06
N ILE A 299 -25.51 6.33 5.91
CA ILE A 299 -26.33 6.64 7.08
C ILE A 299 -25.42 6.60 8.32
N PHE A 300 -25.43 7.67 9.10
CA PHE A 300 -24.67 7.78 10.36
C PHE A 300 -25.63 7.61 11.54
N LEU A 301 -25.66 6.41 12.08
CA LEU A 301 -26.41 6.10 13.31
C LEU A 301 -25.60 6.56 14.54
N GLN A 302 -26.10 6.29 15.74
CA GLN A 302 -25.34 6.49 16.96
C GLN A 302 -24.25 5.40 17.06
N PRO A 303 -22.97 5.77 17.25
CA PRO A 303 -21.91 4.78 17.40
C PRO A 303 -22.05 3.96 18.67
N PRO A 304 -21.52 2.73 18.70
CA PRO A 304 -21.52 1.90 19.90
C PRO A 304 -20.76 2.51 21.09
N THR A 305 -19.83 3.43 20.84
CA THR A 305 -19.13 4.21 21.88
C THR A 305 -20.01 5.24 22.58
N HIS A 306 -21.24 5.45 22.12
CA HIS A 306 -22.16 6.51 22.58
C HIS A 306 -21.60 7.95 22.42
N GLN A 307 -20.42 8.12 21.84
CA GLN A 307 -19.87 9.43 21.51
C GLN A 307 -20.30 9.84 20.10
N ALA A 308 -20.86 11.03 19.97
CA ALA A 308 -21.30 11.54 18.68
C ALA A 308 -20.10 11.78 17.76
N VAL A 309 -20.13 11.20 16.56
CA VAL A 309 -19.12 11.46 15.51
C VAL A 309 -19.25 12.91 15.02
N SER A 310 -18.13 13.61 14.94
CA SER A 310 -18.07 15.03 14.58
C SER A 310 -18.58 15.31 13.17
N ALA A 311 -19.08 16.52 12.92
CA ALA A 311 -19.52 16.95 11.61
C ALA A 311 -18.37 16.92 10.56
N PRO A 312 -17.11 17.32 10.88
CA PRO A 312 -15.99 17.16 9.96
C PRO A 312 -15.70 15.70 9.58
N CYS A 313 -15.79 14.76 10.54
CA CYS A 313 -15.61 13.34 10.25
C CYS A 313 -16.68 12.81 9.29
N LYS A 314 -17.95 13.08 9.58
CA LYS A 314 -19.07 12.71 8.70
C LYS A 314 -18.93 13.31 7.30
N ALA A 315 -18.44 14.55 7.20
CA ALA A 315 -18.19 15.22 5.93
C ALA A 315 -17.08 14.52 5.13
N LEU A 316 -15.96 14.14 5.79
CA LEU A 316 -14.87 13.39 5.17
C LEU A 316 -15.38 12.06 4.60
N VAL A 317 -16.05 11.26 5.44
CA VAL A 317 -16.57 9.94 5.03
C VAL A 317 -17.52 10.07 3.84
N ARG A 318 -18.48 11.04 3.84
CA ARG A 318 -19.35 11.28 2.68
C ARG A 318 -18.57 11.60 1.41
N ARG A 319 -17.53 12.43 1.52
CA ARG A 319 -16.71 12.83 0.36
C ARG A 319 -15.84 11.69 -0.17
N LEU A 320 -15.33 10.81 0.70
CA LEU A 320 -14.61 9.60 0.32
C LEU A 320 -15.58 8.56 -0.30
N LEU A 321 -16.80 8.43 0.23
CA LEU A 321 -17.82 7.50 -0.26
C LEU A 321 -18.73 8.09 -1.34
N THR A 322 -18.23 9.09 -2.09
CA THR A 322 -18.89 9.60 -3.28
C THR A 322 -18.87 8.55 -4.38
N LYS A 323 -20.09 8.18 -4.89
CA LYS A 323 -20.26 7.09 -5.88
C LYS A 323 -19.55 7.37 -7.21
N ASN A 324 -19.55 8.64 -7.63
CA ASN A 324 -18.81 9.07 -8.82
C ASN A 324 -17.33 9.22 -8.48
N ASP A 325 -16.51 8.31 -9.03
CA ASP A 325 -15.06 8.26 -8.81
C ASP A 325 -14.36 9.57 -9.16
N LYS A 326 -14.81 10.31 -10.19
CA LYS A 326 -14.24 11.59 -10.62
C LYS A 326 -14.55 12.76 -9.67
N LYS A 327 -15.63 12.65 -8.86
CA LYS A 327 -16.03 13.66 -7.85
C LYS A 327 -15.61 13.29 -6.43
N ARG A 328 -15.10 12.06 -6.24
CA ARG A 328 -14.64 11.55 -4.93
C ARG A 328 -13.46 12.35 -4.42
N LEU A 329 -13.39 12.56 -3.11
CA LEU A 329 -12.22 13.19 -2.48
C LEU A 329 -10.96 12.34 -2.79
N GLY A 330 -9.89 13.00 -3.18
CA GLY A 330 -8.67 12.34 -3.65
C GLY A 330 -8.61 12.11 -5.17
N SER A 331 -9.70 12.39 -5.91
CA SER A 331 -9.70 12.21 -7.37
C SER A 331 -9.04 13.35 -8.13
N ARG A 332 -8.83 14.51 -7.52
CA ARG A 332 -8.20 15.69 -8.16
C ARG A 332 -6.69 15.71 -7.92
N ALA A 333 -6.26 15.61 -6.65
CA ALA A 333 -4.85 15.72 -6.26
C ALA A 333 -4.39 14.54 -5.37
N GLY A 334 -5.16 13.46 -5.31
CA GLY A 334 -4.79 12.28 -4.53
C GLY A 334 -4.79 12.55 -3.03
N ALA A 335 -3.74 12.13 -2.36
CA ALA A 335 -3.59 12.27 -0.91
C ALA A 335 -3.64 13.73 -0.43
N ALA A 336 -3.19 14.69 -1.25
CA ALA A 336 -3.24 16.10 -0.89
C ALA A 336 -4.66 16.60 -0.62
N ASP A 337 -5.65 16.15 -1.42
CA ASP A 337 -7.06 16.49 -1.19
C ASP A 337 -7.55 15.93 0.15
N VAL A 338 -7.14 14.71 0.51
CA VAL A 338 -7.54 14.04 1.75
C VAL A 338 -6.90 14.72 2.97
N LYS A 339 -5.60 14.96 2.90
CA LYS A 339 -4.81 15.58 3.99
C LYS A 339 -5.27 16.99 4.34
N GLN A 340 -5.77 17.75 3.36
CA GLN A 340 -6.27 19.11 3.55
C GLN A 340 -7.68 19.15 4.14
N HIS A 341 -8.36 18.01 4.32
CA HIS A 341 -9.72 18.00 4.85
C HIS A 341 -9.74 18.47 6.32
N PRO A 342 -10.72 19.31 6.74
CA PRO A 342 -10.81 19.87 8.09
C PRO A 342 -10.73 18.86 9.23
N TRP A 343 -11.13 17.63 9.02
CA TRP A 343 -11.03 16.56 10.02
C TRP A 343 -9.59 16.29 10.47
N PHE A 344 -8.63 16.48 9.59
CA PHE A 344 -7.21 16.27 9.86
C PHE A 344 -6.48 17.55 10.30
N LYS A 345 -7.17 18.68 10.49
CA LYS A 345 -6.57 19.99 10.77
C LYS A 345 -5.63 19.98 12.00
N SER A 346 -5.93 19.18 13.02
CA SER A 346 -5.13 19.07 14.25
C SER A 346 -3.89 18.19 14.12
N LEU A 347 -3.69 17.51 12.97
CA LEU A 347 -2.59 16.58 12.79
C LEU A 347 -1.37 17.26 12.17
N SER A 348 -0.19 16.95 12.71
CA SER A 348 1.09 17.23 12.07
C SER A 348 1.54 15.98 11.30
N TRP A 349 1.37 16.01 9.97
CA TRP A 349 1.69 14.88 9.10
C TRP A 349 3.16 14.48 9.15
N ALA A 350 4.08 15.44 9.26
CA ALA A 350 5.50 15.19 9.33
C ALA A 350 5.94 14.46 10.61
N LEU A 351 5.19 14.63 11.70
CA LEU A 351 5.48 14.05 13.01
C LEU A 351 4.65 12.79 13.31
N LEU A 352 3.80 12.36 12.40
CA LEU A 352 2.83 11.28 12.65
C LEU A 352 3.52 10.00 13.15
N ARG A 353 4.61 9.60 12.50
CA ARG A 353 5.41 8.41 12.87
C ARG A 353 6.08 8.47 14.24
N ASN A 354 6.21 9.68 14.81
CA ASN A 354 6.86 9.92 16.11
C ASN A 354 5.83 10.14 17.23
N ARG A 355 4.55 10.13 16.92
CA ARG A 355 3.49 10.25 17.92
C ARG A 355 3.25 8.89 18.57
N THR A 356 2.90 8.91 19.85
CA THR A 356 2.48 7.69 20.55
C THR A 356 1.14 7.19 19.99
N PRO A 357 1.08 5.96 19.44
CA PRO A 357 -0.16 5.39 18.96
C PRO A 357 -1.17 5.13 20.09
N PRO A 358 -2.47 5.20 19.81
CA PRO A 358 -3.52 4.99 20.83
C PRO A 358 -3.62 3.55 21.31
N ILE A 359 -3.12 2.59 20.54
CA ILE A 359 -3.13 1.17 20.89
C ILE A 359 -1.72 0.63 20.89
N LEU A 360 -1.25 0.19 22.04
CA LEU A 360 0.01 -0.54 22.17
C LEU A 360 -0.33 -2.05 22.28
N PRO A 361 0.26 -2.92 21.43
CA PRO A 361 0.11 -4.36 21.60
C PRO A 361 0.68 -4.79 22.95
N LEU A 362 -0.01 -5.65 23.64
CA LEU A 362 0.56 -6.31 24.82
C LEU A 362 1.66 -7.26 24.33
N ALA A 363 2.85 -7.15 24.91
CA ALA A 363 4.01 -7.98 24.63
C ALA A 363 3.81 -9.44 25.03
#